data_98b4781ab6971d2fe813e6307cf4dccb
#
_entry.id   98b4781ab6971d2fe813e6307cf4dccb
#
_cell.length_a   1.000
_cell.length_b   1.000
_cell.length_c   1.000
_cell.angle_alpha   90.00
_cell.angle_beta   90.00
_cell.angle_gamma   90.00
#
_symmetry.space_group_name_H-M   'P 1'
#
loop_
_entity.id
_entity.type
_entity.pdbx_description
1 polymer ?
#
loop_
_entity_poly.entity_id
_entity_poly.type
_entity_poly.pdbx_seq_one_letter_code
_entity_poly.pdbx_strand_id
1 'polypeptide(L)'
;MLIDFAFKNIRSFKDETTFSMEVGEDITEYVEANTVRLGDIEVVKSSFIFGGNASGKSNVIRAFQLLRDIIVYGTSSDLETLPVDTFVNRTGNTYFKIRFIKNGNLYSYELNYDDNNINKECLVVNDNIIFKRTIDDIIMPLSIKGLKGALRANQSLLYFAQSNNVSETKVAYEWFAQDILVLSLSNIDLCNQELFKPLYTNPNLKEKVLYFMKAADFHIKDIKIQESFIPKQENNQNLKSRLLLQFEYECKDRGSFTIDYEAESISTRIFMFLAMMILDNHHNTKLFLIDDFDCFLHPKLVNILLRIFNEWNDTVLN
;
A
#
# COMPACT_ATOMS: atom_id res chain seq x y z
N MET A 1 3.33 -10.26 4.50
CA MET A 1 4.03 -9.26 5.36
C MET A 1 5.39 -8.95 4.77
N LEU A 2 5.83 -7.69 4.82
CA LEU A 2 7.17 -7.27 4.42
C LEU A 2 8.20 -7.76 5.46
N ILE A 3 9.35 -8.23 4.99
CA ILE A 3 10.51 -8.54 5.84
C ILE A 3 11.55 -7.43 5.69
N ASP A 4 12.03 -7.20 4.48
CA ASP A 4 12.96 -6.11 4.19
C ASP A 4 12.85 -5.62 2.75
N PHE A 5 13.39 -4.41 2.54
CA PHE A 5 13.48 -3.78 1.24
C PHE A 5 14.81 -3.04 1.11
N ALA A 6 15.68 -3.53 0.27
CA ALA A 6 16.93 -2.88 -0.10
C ALA A 6 16.79 -2.16 -1.43
N PHE A 7 17.37 -0.97 -1.54
CA PHE A 7 17.35 -0.16 -2.74
C PHE A 7 18.65 0.66 -2.87
N LYS A 8 19.03 1.00 -4.11
CA LYS A 8 20.24 1.74 -4.44
C LYS A 8 20.03 2.62 -5.66
N ASN A 9 20.76 3.72 -5.70
CA ASN A 9 20.74 4.72 -6.78
C ASN A 9 19.32 5.24 -7.06
N ILE A 10 18.65 5.70 -6.01
CA ILE A 10 17.33 6.32 -6.11
C ILE A 10 17.28 7.61 -5.28
N ARG A 11 16.87 8.70 -5.87
CA ARG A 11 16.67 10.02 -5.25
C ARG A 11 17.82 10.46 -4.34
N SER A 12 17.63 10.42 -3.01
CA SER A 12 18.64 10.78 -2.01
C SER A 12 19.57 9.63 -1.62
N PHE A 13 19.34 8.43 -2.11
CA PHE A 13 20.09 7.22 -1.75
C PHE A 13 21.05 6.82 -2.87
N LYS A 14 22.33 7.11 -2.68
CA LYS A 14 23.40 6.73 -3.61
C LYS A 14 23.77 5.27 -3.47
N ASP A 15 24.02 4.87 -2.24
CA ASP A 15 24.51 3.55 -1.90
C ASP A 15 23.34 2.65 -1.47
N GLU A 16 23.58 1.35 -1.38
CA GLU A 16 22.57 0.40 -0.97
C GLU A 16 22.11 0.69 0.46
N THR A 17 20.81 0.83 0.59
CA THR A 17 20.14 1.12 1.85
C THR A 17 19.06 0.08 2.05
N THR A 18 18.97 -0.50 3.25
CA THR A 18 17.96 -1.49 3.59
C THR A 18 17.02 -0.96 4.65
N PHE A 19 15.72 -1.02 4.36
CA PHE A 19 14.64 -0.86 5.33
C PHE A 19 14.22 -2.25 5.77
N SER A 20 14.33 -2.57 7.07
CA SER A 20 14.00 -3.87 7.63
C SER A 20 12.84 -3.77 8.63
N MET A 21 11.95 -4.75 8.57
CA MET A 21 10.89 -5.01 9.55
C MET A 21 11.26 -6.17 10.49
N GLU A 22 12.42 -6.83 10.33
CA GLU A 22 12.87 -7.86 11.25
C GLU A 22 13.14 -7.26 12.63
N VAL A 23 12.77 -8.00 13.66
CA VAL A 23 13.00 -7.60 15.04
C VAL A 23 14.51 -7.64 15.35
N GLY A 24 15.05 -6.54 15.87
CA GLY A 24 16.44 -6.49 16.29
C GLY A 24 16.69 -7.33 17.54
N GLU A 25 17.87 -7.93 17.65
CA GLU A 25 18.26 -8.83 18.76
C GLU A 25 18.17 -8.14 20.14
N ASP A 26 18.29 -6.82 20.19
CA ASP A 26 18.26 -6.03 21.44
C ASP A 26 16.84 -5.64 21.90
N ILE A 27 15.79 -5.95 21.10
CA ILE A 27 14.41 -5.58 21.42
C ILE A 27 13.79 -6.66 22.29
N THR A 28 13.57 -6.33 23.57
CA THR A 28 13.01 -7.27 24.57
C THR A 28 11.66 -6.82 25.14
N GLU A 29 11.28 -5.55 24.93
CA GLU A 29 10.04 -4.99 25.48
C GLU A 29 8.92 -4.98 24.42
N TYR A 30 7.69 -5.28 24.85
CA TYR A 30 6.47 -5.24 24.03
C TYR A 30 6.50 -6.12 22.77
N VAL A 31 7.36 -7.13 22.71
CA VAL A 31 7.57 -7.98 21.54
C VAL A 31 6.26 -8.66 21.14
N GLU A 32 5.58 -9.35 22.05
CA GLU A 32 4.35 -10.12 21.76
C GLU A 32 3.22 -9.23 21.18
N ALA A 33 3.09 -7.99 21.66
CA ALA A 33 2.05 -7.07 21.18
C ALA A 33 2.35 -6.50 19.80
N ASN A 34 3.63 -6.22 19.49
CA ASN A 34 4.04 -5.45 18.32
C ASN A 34 4.70 -6.27 17.22
N THR A 35 4.86 -7.58 17.41
CA THR A 35 5.51 -8.45 16.41
C THR A 35 4.58 -9.57 15.95
N VAL A 36 4.98 -10.19 14.85
CA VAL A 36 4.38 -11.42 14.32
C VAL A 36 5.50 -12.37 13.97
N ARG A 37 5.42 -13.61 14.47
CA ARG A 37 6.35 -14.67 14.13
C ARG A 37 5.86 -15.45 12.92
N LEU A 38 6.70 -15.57 11.91
CA LEU A 38 6.44 -16.20 10.63
C LEU A 38 7.50 -17.28 10.36
N GLY A 39 7.30 -18.47 10.91
CA GLY A 39 8.34 -19.52 10.94
C GLY A 39 9.49 -19.11 11.85
N ASP A 40 10.70 -19.05 11.29
CA ASP A 40 11.92 -18.62 12.01
C ASP A 40 12.15 -17.11 11.96
N ILE A 41 11.33 -16.36 11.21
CA ILE A 41 11.45 -14.92 11.06
C ILE A 41 10.43 -14.22 11.97
N GLU A 42 10.88 -13.22 12.71
CA GLU A 42 10.02 -12.37 13.52
C GLU A 42 10.09 -10.93 12.99
N VAL A 43 8.92 -10.34 12.70
CA VAL A 43 8.81 -9.00 12.12
C VAL A 43 7.90 -8.11 12.95
N VAL A 44 8.19 -6.80 12.97
CA VAL A 44 7.32 -5.81 13.61
C VAL A 44 6.07 -5.56 12.76
N LYS A 45 4.93 -5.31 13.42
CA LYS A 45 3.66 -4.99 12.76
C LYS A 45 3.68 -3.58 12.13
N SER A 46 4.41 -2.65 12.74
CA SER A 46 4.52 -1.26 12.29
C SER A 46 5.92 -0.72 12.50
N SER A 47 6.36 0.18 11.63
CA SER A 47 7.63 0.88 11.72
C SER A 47 7.46 2.35 11.36
N PHE A 48 8.23 3.23 11.98
CA PHE A 48 8.19 4.67 11.78
C PHE A 48 9.54 5.19 11.35
N ILE A 49 9.53 6.03 10.29
CA ILE A 49 10.72 6.71 9.81
C ILE A 49 10.67 8.17 10.26
N PHE A 50 11.55 8.54 11.19
CA PHE A 50 11.68 9.92 11.67
C PHE A 50 12.90 10.59 11.06
N GLY A 51 12.85 11.91 10.95
CA GLY A 51 13.99 12.71 10.49
C GLY A 51 13.58 14.13 10.14
N GLY A 52 14.55 15.01 10.00
CA GLY A 52 14.33 16.40 9.59
C GLY A 52 13.73 16.51 8.17
N ASN A 53 13.31 17.73 7.79
CA ASN A 53 12.87 17.98 6.43
C ASN A 53 14.02 17.74 5.44
N ALA A 54 13.68 17.20 4.27
CA ALA A 54 14.63 16.80 3.23
C ALA A 54 15.61 15.67 3.60
N SER A 55 15.39 14.92 4.71
CA SER A 55 16.24 13.78 5.10
C SER A 55 16.02 12.51 4.26
N GLY A 56 15.03 12.49 3.36
CA GLY A 56 14.76 11.35 2.48
C GLY A 56 13.63 10.42 2.92
N LYS A 57 12.85 10.74 3.97
CA LYS A 57 11.73 9.90 4.45
C LYS A 57 10.78 9.50 3.33
N SER A 58 10.22 10.44 2.61
CA SER A 58 9.31 10.20 1.48
C SER A 58 9.98 9.45 0.33
N ASN A 59 11.30 9.52 0.21
CA ASN A 59 12.04 8.83 -0.84
C ASN A 59 12.09 7.32 -0.63
N VAL A 60 11.96 6.83 0.61
CA VAL A 60 11.79 5.40 0.90
C VAL A 60 10.46 4.90 0.32
N ILE A 61 9.37 5.62 0.58
CA ILE A 61 8.03 5.29 0.02
C ILE A 61 8.05 5.38 -1.50
N ARG A 62 8.73 6.37 -2.06
CA ARG A 62 8.89 6.52 -3.51
C ARG A 62 9.65 5.34 -4.14
N ALA A 63 10.63 4.77 -3.44
CA ALA A 63 11.34 3.58 -3.90
C ALA A 63 10.40 2.37 -4.01
N PHE A 64 9.55 2.14 -3.00
CA PHE A 64 8.50 1.12 -3.07
C PHE A 64 7.54 1.34 -4.24
N GLN A 65 7.07 2.58 -4.39
CA GLN A 65 6.14 2.94 -5.47
C GLN A 65 6.77 2.67 -6.84
N LEU A 66 8.02 3.07 -7.04
CA LEU A 66 8.72 2.89 -8.31
C LEU A 66 8.87 1.40 -8.66
N LEU A 67 9.30 0.57 -7.70
CA LEU A 67 9.36 -0.88 -7.90
C LEU A 67 7.98 -1.46 -8.25
N ARG A 68 6.96 -1.08 -7.50
CA ARG A 68 5.58 -1.53 -7.76
C ARG A 68 5.11 -1.13 -9.16
N ASP A 69 5.35 0.09 -9.57
CA ASP A 69 4.90 0.63 -10.86
C ASP A 69 5.54 -0.15 -12.03
N ILE A 70 6.85 -0.49 -11.96
CA ILE A 70 7.53 -1.30 -12.95
C ILE A 70 6.89 -2.70 -13.08
N ILE A 71 6.52 -3.31 -11.94
CA ILE A 71 5.96 -4.67 -11.92
C ILE A 71 4.50 -4.67 -12.35
N VAL A 72 3.70 -3.69 -11.91
CA VAL A 72 2.24 -3.71 -12.08
C VAL A 72 1.81 -3.16 -13.43
N TYR A 73 2.44 -2.07 -13.88
CA TYR A 73 2.06 -1.43 -15.14
C TYR A 73 2.90 -1.94 -16.33
N GLY A 74 4.16 -2.33 -16.07
CA GLY A 74 5.04 -2.84 -17.12
C GLY A 74 5.30 -1.82 -18.23
N THR A 75 5.80 -2.31 -19.36
CA THR A 75 5.97 -1.56 -20.61
C THR A 75 5.18 -2.24 -21.73
N SER A 76 4.60 -1.46 -22.63
CA SER A 76 3.80 -1.95 -23.78
C SER A 76 4.58 -1.96 -25.09
N SER A 77 5.71 -1.27 -25.17
CA SER A 77 6.52 -1.05 -26.36
C SER A 77 8.01 -1.02 -26.03
N ASP A 78 8.85 -1.40 -26.98
CA ASP A 78 10.32 -1.26 -26.89
C ASP A 78 10.78 0.23 -26.90
N LEU A 79 9.88 1.14 -27.29
CA LEU A 79 10.14 2.58 -27.31
C LEU A 79 9.87 3.26 -25.96
N GLU A 80 9.19 2.57 -25.05
CA GLU A 80 8.95 3.08 -23.70
C GLU A 80 10.19 2.93 -22.86
N THR A 81 10.48 3.95 -22.05
CA THR A 81 11.54 3.89 -21.05
C THR A 81 10.98 3.41 -19.72
N LEU A 82 11.79 2.64 -19.00
CA LEU A 82 11.49 2.33 -17.61
C LEU A 82 11.57 3.58 -16.75
N PRO A 83 10.69 3.72 -15.76
CA PRO A 83 10.74 4.87 -14.86
C PRO A 83 12.01 4.79 -14.00
N VAL A 84 12.83 5.83 -14.05
CA VAL A 84 14.02 6.00 -13.23
C VAL A 84 13.95 7.30 -12.44
N ASP A 85 14.48 7.27 -11.23
CA ASP A 85 14.55 8.43 -10.34
C ASP A 85 15.89 8.41 -9.60
N THR A 86 16.98 8.46 -10.38
CA THR A 86 18.35 8.18 -9.92
C THR A 86 18.89 9.27 -8.99
N PHE A 87 19.88 8.88 -8.17
CA PHE A 87 20.58 9.83 -7.28
C PHE A 87 21.23 10.95 -8.08
N VAL A 88 20.77 12.19 -7.83
CA VAL A 88 21.30 13.43 -8.46
C VAL A 88 21.34 13.32 -10.00
N ASN A 89 20.34 12.68 -10.62
CA ASN A 89 20.26 12.45 -12.07
C ASN A 89 21.55 11.79 -12.65
N ARG A 90 22.21 10.96 -11.85
CA ARG A 90 23.39 10.23 -12.32
C ARG A 90 22.98 9.06 -13.19
N THR A 91 23.82 8.78 -14.18
CA THR A 91 23.75 7.53 -14.96
C THR A 91 24.09 6.34 -14.06
N GLY A 92 23.51 5.19 -14.34
CA GLY A 92 23.78 3.94 -13.63
C GLY A 92 22.49 3.22 -13.24
N ASN A 93 22.64 1.98 -12.91
CA ASN A 93 21.52 1.11 -12.63
C ASN A 93 20.87 1.43 -11.28
N THR A 94 19.55 1.42 -11.28
CA THR A 94 18.75 1.35 -10.06
C THR A 94 18.63 -0.12 -9.63
N TYR A 95 18.73 -0.35 -8.33
CA TYR A 95 18.66 -1.68 -7.75
C TYR A 95 17.59 -1.75 -6.68
N PHE A 96 16.83 -2.85 -6.70
CA PHE A 96 15.86 -3.22 -5.68
C PHE A 96 16.00 -4.68 -5.30
N LYS A 97 15.84 -4.97 -4.01
CA LYS A 97 15.64 -6.32 -3.50
C LYS A 97 14.61 -6.27 -2.37
N ILE A 98 13.61 -7.12 -2.44
CA ILE A 98 12.54 -7.14 -1.45
C ILE A 98 12.25 -8.59 -1.02
N ARG A 99 12.08 -8.78 0.31
CA ARG A 99 11.63 -10.05 0.87
C ARG A 99 10.29 -9.86 1.57
N PHE A 100 9.38 -10.77 1.33
CA PHE A 100 8.06 -10.76 1.97
C PHE A 100 7.50 -12.18 2.13
N ILE A 101 6.57 -12.34 3.06
CA ILE A 101 5.83 -13.59 3.26
C ILE A 101 4.39 -13.38 2.84
N LYS A 102 3.87 -14.31 2.00
CA LYS A 102 2.46 -14.40 1.64
C LYS A 102 2.03 -15.86 1.54
N ASN A 103 0.88 -16.18 2.13
CA ASN A 103 0.31 -17.54 2.17
C ASN A 103 1.31 -18.60 2.72
N GLY A 104 2.09 -18.22 3.74
CA GLY A 104 3.08 -19.10 4.38
C GLY A 104 4.37 -19.33 3.58
N ASN A 105 4.52 -18.72 2.42
CA ASN A 105 5.73 -18.84 1.60
C ASN A 105 6.59 -17.57 1.66
N LEU A 106 7.90 -17.75 1.70
CA LEU A 106 8.90 -16.69 1.64
C LEU A 106 9.23 -16.37 0.17
N TYR A 107 9.04 -15.13 -0.19
CA TYR A 107 9.36 -14.58 -1.51
C TYR A 107 10.56 -13.65 -1.41
N SER A 108 11.50 -13.78 -2.34
CA SER A 108 12.59 -12.83 -2.57
C SER A 108 12.57 -12.40 -4.02
N TYR A 109 12.39 -11.11 -4.26
CA TYR A 109 12.40 -10.52 -5.60
C TYR A 109 13.54 -9.52 -5.72
N GLU A 110 14.31 -9.60 -6.79
CA GLU A 110 15.45 -8.74 -7.08
C GLU A 110 15.32 -8.15 -8.49
N LEU A 111 15.59 -6.85 -8.62
CA LEU A 111 15.55 -6.11 -9.87
C LEU A 111 16.74 -5.16 -9.96
N ASN A 112 17.46 -5.21 -11.08
CA ASN A 112 18.51 -4.26 -11.44
C ASN A 112 18.26 -3.79 -12.86
N TYR A 113 18.14 -2.49 -13.08
CA TYR A 113 17.73 -1.93 -14.36
C TYR A 113 18.25 -0.50 -14.56
N ASP A 114 18.26 -0.07 -15.82
CA ASP A 114 18.40 1.31 -16.25
C ASP A 114 17.12 1.77 -16.99
N ASP A 115 17.13 2.93 -17.60
CA ASP A 115 15.98 3.50 -18.30
C ASP A 115 15.53 2.69 -19.53
N ASN A 116 16.42 1.84 -20.08
CA ASN A 116 16.17 1.10 -21.32
C ASN A 116 16.09 -0.42 -21.11
N ASN A 117 16.80 -0.95 -20.09
CA ASN A 117 16.99 -2.39 -19.97
C ASN A 117 16.85 -2.87 -18.53
N ILE A 118 16.29 -4.07 -18.39
CA ILE A 118 16.40 -4.86 -17.17
C ILE A 118 17.63 -5.74 -17.27
N ASN A 119 18.65 -5.41 -16.46
CA ASN A 119 19.95 -6.05 -16.48
C ASN A 119 20.00 -7.33 -15.62
N LYS A 120 19.18 -7.36 -14.54
CA LYS A 120 18.99 -8.53 -13.69
C LYS A 120 17.60 -8.52 -13.11
N GLU A 121 16.94 -9.67 -13.10
CA GLU A 121 15.67 -9.90 -12.42
C GLU A 121 15.62 -11.33 -11.89
N CYS A 122 15.15 -11.53 -10.66
CA CYS A 122 15.08 -12.85 -10.06
C CYS A 122 13.91 -12.93 -9.09
N LEU A 123 13.15 -14.02 -9.16
CA LEU A 123 12.13 -14.40 -8.18
C LEU A 123 12.49 -15.74 -7.58
N VAL A 124 12.61 -15.78 -6.26
CA VAL A 124 12.84 -16.99 -5.47
C VAL A 124 11.68 -17.18 -4.52
N VAL A 125 11.20 -18.41 -4.38
CA VAL A 125 10.13 -18.79 -3.45
C VAL A 125 10.60 -20.01 -2.64
N ASN A 126 10.71 -19.87 -1.32
CA ASN A 126 11.21 -20.93 -0.42
C ASN A 126 12.51 -21.57 -0.95
N ASP A 127 13.51 -20.72 -1.25
CA ASP A 127 14.81 -21.09 -1.81
C ASP A 127 14.80 -21.68 -3.24
N ASN A 128 13.64 -21.84 -3.85
CA ASN A 128 13.51 -22.31 -5.23
C ASN A 128 13.48 -21.11 -6.19
N ILE A 129 14.37 -21.12 -7.18
CA ILE A 129 14.37 -20.10 -8.24
C ILE A 129 13.18 -20.39 -9.17
N ILE A 130 12.20 -19.47 -9.19
CA ILE A 130 11.06 -19.52 -10.10
C ILE A 130 11.46 -19.00 -11.48
N PHE A 131 12.16 -17.87 -11.50
CA PHE A 131 12.80 -17.35 -12.69
C PHE A 131 14.04 -16.53 -12.34
N LYS A 132 14.97 -16.44 -13.29
CA LYS A 132 16.15 -15.60 -13.20
C LYS A 132 16.49 -15.08 -14.60
N ARG A 133 16.74 -13.78 -14.68
CA ARG A 133 17.19 -13.10 -15.91
C ARG A 133 18.46 -12.34 -15.60
N THR A 134 19.44 -12.47 -16.48
CA THR A 134 20.66 -11.67 -16.53
C THR A 134 20.86 -11.20 -17.97
N ILE A 135 21.90 -10.42 -18.24
CA ILE A 135 22.25 -9.99 -19.60
C ILE A 135 22.50 -11.20 -20.51
N ASP A 136 23.16 -12.24 -19.98
CA ASP A 136 23.64 -13.38 -20.79
C ASP A 136 22.69 -14.57 -20.78
N ASP A 137 21.91 -14.75 -19.68
CA ASP A 137 21.09 -15.95 -19.49
C ASP A 137 19.72 -15.65 -18.88
N ILE A 138 18.77 -16.53 -19.18
CA ILE A 138 17.40 -16.45 -18.67
C ILE A 138 16.85 -17.83 -18.36
N ILE A 139 16.45 -18.01 -17.10
CA ILE A 139 15.65 -19.13 -16.60
C ILE A 139 14.22 -18.66 -16.48
N MET A 140 13.28 -19.33 -17.14
CA MET A 140 11.85 -19.00 -17.13
C MET A 140 11.02 -20.21 -16.70
N PRO A 141 9.81 -19.99 -16.14
CA PRO A 141 8.84 -21.06 -15.93
C PRO A 141 8.60 -21.86 -17.23
N LEU A 142 8.41 -23.16 -17.10
CA LEU A 142 8.24 -24.05 -18.24
C LEU A 142 7.07 -23.65 -19.14
N SER A 143 6.00 -23.14 -18.55
CA SER A 143 4.78 -22.68 -19.23
C SER A 143 5.02 -21.58 -20.26
N ILE A 144 6.04 -20.73 -20.06
CA ILE A 144 6.36 -19.60 -20.94
C ILE A 144 7.77 -19.67 -21.57
N LYS A 145 8.46 -20.79 -21.39
CA LYS A 145 9.84 -20.94 -21.91
C LYS A 145 9.92 -20.74 -23.44
N GLY A 146 8.90 -21.17 -24.17
CA GLY A 146 8.78 -20.95 -25.61
C GLY A 146 8.57 -19.51 -26.05
N LEU A 147 8.17 -18.62 -25.11
CA LEU A 147 7.92 -17.20 -25.37
C LEU A 147 9.12 -16.30 -25.06
N LYS A 148 10.30 -16.86 -24.82
CA LYS A 148 11.52 -16.10 -24.50
C LYS A 148 11.78 -14.94 -25.49
N GLY A 149 11.56 -15.17 -26.79
CA GLY A 149 11.74 -14.15 -27.84
C GLY A 149 10.69 -13.02 -27.84
N ALA A 150 9.59 -13.17 -27.10
CA ALA A 150 8.56 -12.14 -26.95
C ALA A 150 8.79 -11.23 -25.74
N LEU A 151 9.69 -11.61 -24.83
CA LEU A 151 10.04 -10.78 -23.68
C LEU A 151 10.94 -9.62 -24.10
N ARG A 152 10.50 -8.39 -23.89
CA ARG A 152 11.26 -7.18 -24.23
C ARG A 152 12.37 -6.90 -23.21
N ALA A 153 13.40 -6.15 -23.67
CA ALA A 153 14.52 -5.75 -22.84
C ALA A 153 14.09 -4.86 -21.66
N ASN A 154 13.12 -3.98 -21.88
CA ASN A 154 12.55 -3.02 -20.91
C ASN A 154 11.29 -3.54 -20.19
N GLN A 155 10.96 -4.82 -20.29
CA GLN A 155 9.77 -5.40 -19.65
C GLN A 155 10.16 -6.32 -18.49
N SER A 156 9.53 -6.13 -17.32
CA SER A 156 9.71 -7.04 -16.18
C SER A 156 9.21 -8.44 -16.54
N LEU A 157 9.98 -9.45 -16.18
CA LEU A 157 9.60 -10.85 -16.39
C LEU A 157 8.41 -11.24 -15.50
N LEU A 158 8.28 -10.62 -14.32
CA LEU A 158 7.13 -10.82 -13.45
C LEU A 158 5.84 -10.29 -14.10
N TYR A 159 5.88 -9.10 -14.71
CA TYR A 159 4.77 -8.56 -15.49
C TYR A 159 4.46 -9.43 -16.72
N PHE A 160 5.50 -9.85 -17.46
CA PHE A 160 5.33 -10.71 -18.62
C PHE A 160 4.71 -12.06 -18.25
N ALA A 161 5.14 -12.66 -17.16
CA ALA A 161 4.60 -13.92 -16.66
C ALA A 161 3.11 -13.77 -16.28
N GLN A 162 2.73 -12.68 -15.59
CA GLN A 162 1.33 -12.39 -15.28
C GLN A 162 0.48 -12.20 -16.53
N SER A 163 0.99 -11.50 -17.55
CA SER A 163 0.28 -11.28 -18.82
C SER A 163 0.05 -12.60 -19.59
N ASN A 164 0.80 -13.64 -19.26
CA ASN A 164 0.68 -14.98 -19.83
C ASN A 164 0.08 -16.02 -18.84
N ASN A 165 -0.56 -15.56 -17.75
CA ASN A 165 -1.25 -16.39 -16.76
C ASN A 165 -0.38 -17.48 -16.11
N VAL A 166 0.89 -17.18 -15.81
CA VAL A 166 1.81 -18.09 -15.14
C VAL A 166 1.45 -18.24 -13.67
N SER A 167 1.04 -19.43 -13.25
CA SER A 167 0.57 -19.72 -11.90
C SER A 167 1.63 -19.54 -10.82
N GLU A 168 2.88 -19.92 -11.13
CA GLU A 168 4.01 -19.87 -10.20
C GLU A 168 4.40 -18.46 -9.78
N THR A 169 4.06 -17.45 -10.60
CA THR A 169 4.39 -16.04 -10.34
C THR A 169 3.19 -15.24 -9.82
N LYS A 170 1.98 -15.80 -9.92
CA LYS A 170 0.73 -15.11 -9.64
C LYS A 170 0.69 -14.48 -8.24
N VAL A 171 1.04 -15.23 -7.21
CA VAL A 171 0.99 -14.75 -5.80
C VAL A 171 1.97 -13.59 -5.58
N ALA A 172 3.17 -13.66 -6.18
CA ALA A 172 4.14 -12.57 -6.09
C ALA A 172 3.63 -11.30 -6.79
N TYR A 173 3.07 -11.43 -7.99
CA TYR A 173 2.48 -10.30 -8.70
C TYR A 173 1.30 -9.68 -7.94
N GLU A 174 0.38 -10.50 -7.43
CA GLU A 174 -0.77 -10.05 -6.63
C GLU A 174 -0.33 -9.29 -5.38
N TRP A 175 0.78 -9.69 -4.75
CA TRP A 175 1.33 -8.97 -3.60
C TRP A 175 1.71 -7.53 -3.97
N PHE A 176 2.42 -7.32 -5.09
CA PHE A 176 2.74 -5.97 -5.57
C PHE A 176 1.50 -5.18 -6.00
N ALA A 177 0.56 -5.83 -6.70
CA ALA A 177 -0.60 -5.16 -7.28
C ALA A 177 -1.68 -4.79 -6.24
N GLN A 178 -1.90 -5.65 -5.24
CA GLN A 178 -3.07 -5.56 -4.36
C GLN A 178 -2.70 -5.33 -2.90
N ASP A 179 -1.53 -5.81 -2.44
CA ASP A 179 -1.20 -5.78 -1.02
C ASP A 179 -0.34 -4.58 -0.61
N ILE A 180 0.29 -3.88 -1.55
CA ILE A 180 1.02 -2.64 -1.28
C ILE A 180 0.08 -1.45 -1.52
N LEU A 181 -0.24 -0.73 -0.45
CA LEU A 181 -1.06 0.48 -0.47
C LEU A 181 -0.18 1.68 -0.11
N VAL A 182 0.03 2.55 -1.10
CA VAL A 182 0.80 3.78 -0.92
C VAL A 182 -0.16 4.95 -0.76
N LEU A 183 -0.07 5.64 0.36
CA LEU A 183 -0.90 6.77 0.72
C LEU A 183 -0.02 7.98 1.02
N SER A 184 -0.33 9.12 0.42
CA SER A 184 0.20 10.44 0.80
C SER A 184 -0.95 11.28 1.30
N LEU A 185 -1.02 11.51 2.61
CA LEU A 185 -2.15 12.22 3.22
C LEU A 185 -2.23 13.68 2.78
N SER A 186 -1.10 14.27 2.40
CA SER A 186 -1.04 15.63 1.86
C SER A 186 -1.64 15.76 0.45
N ASN A 187 -1.71 14.66 -0.32
CA ASN A 187 -2.15 14.65 -1.71
C ASN A 187 -3.45 13.86 -1.95
N ILE A 188 -4.04 13.28 -0.90
CA ILE A 188 -5.26 12.50 -1.06
C ILE A 188 -6.48 13.39 -1.33
N ASP A 189 -7.23 13.08 -2.38
CA ASP A 189 -8.50 13.76 -2.68
C ASP A 189 -9.63 13.21 -1.79
N LEU A 190 -9.69 13.68 -0.56
CA LEU A 190 -10.76 13.34 0.36
C LEU A 190 -12.14 13.89 -0.05
N CYS A 191 -12.23 14.76 -1.04
CA CYS A 191 -13.51 15.22 -1.59
C CYS A 191 -14.15 14.17 -2.50
N ASN A 192 -13.37 13.20 -2.98
CA ASN A 192 -13.89 12.07 -3.75
C ASN A 192 -14.61 11.07 -2.82
N GLN A 193 -15.90 11.23 -2.67
CA GLN A 193 -16.72 10.40 -1.76
C GLN A 193 -16.82 8.93 -2.20
N GLU A 194 -16.46 8.60 -3.45
CA GLU A 194 -16.36 7.20 -3.90
C GLU A 194 -15.31 6.38 -3.12
N LEU A 195 -14.34 7.05 -2.49
CA LEU A 195 -13.40 6.41 -1.56
C LEU A 195 -14.11 5.70 -0.40
N PHE A 196 -15.31 6.16 -0.03
CA PHE A 196 -16.10 5.63 1.08
C PHE A 196 -17.16 4.62 0.66
N LYS A 197 -17.13 4.17 -0.59
CA LYS A 197 -18.02 3.11 -1.09
C LYS A 197 -18.02 1.84 -0.21
N PRO A 198 -16.89 1.40 0.35
CA PRO A 198 -16.88 0.27 1.29
C PRO A 198 -17.81 0.46 2.49
N LEU A 199 -17.94 1.67 3.04
CA LEU A 199 -18.87 1.95 4.13
C LEU A 199 -20.34 1.87 3.72
N TYR A 200 -20.63 2.18 2.45
CA TYR A 200 -22.00 2.07 1.90
C TYR A 200 -22.40 0.62 1.65
N THR A 201 -21.48 -0.19 1.15
CA THR A 201 -21.74 -1.60 0.78
C THR A 201 -21.62 -2.58 1.93
N ASN A 202 -20.91 -2.21 3.01
CA ASN A 202 -20.64 -3.06 4.17
C ASN A 202 -21.08 -2.37 5.48
N PRO A 203 -22.32 -2.62 5.95
CA PRO A 203 -22.84 -2.05 7.19
C PRO A 203 -21.99 -2.37 8.43
N ASN A 204 -21.41 -3.58 8.50
CA ASN A 204 -20.54 -3.97 9.62
C ASN A 204 -19.27 -3.12 9.67
N LEU A 205 -18.64 -2.86 8.51
CA LEU A 205 -17.50 -1.95 8.43
C LEU A 205 -17.88 -0.54 8.89
N LYS A 206 -19.05 -0.03 8.47
CA LYS A 206 -19.57 1.28 8.91
C LYS A 206 -19.71 1.34 10.43
N GLU A 207 -20.29 0.31 11.05
CA GLU A 207 -20.45 0.24 12.51
C GLU A 207 -19.10 0.23 13.23
N LYS A 208 -18.13 -0.54 12.74
CA LYS A 208 -16.77 -0.58 13.28
C LYS A 208 -16.10 0.80 13.20
N VAL A 209 -16.14 1.45 12.03
CA VAL A 209 -15.57 2.80 11.85
C VAL A 209 -16.24 3.80 12.80
N LEU A 210 -17.57 3.77 12.90
CA LEU A 210 -18.32 4.65 13.82
C LEU A 210 -17.91 4.41 15.28
N TYR A 211 -17.73 3.16 15.70
CA TYR A 211 -17.25 2.82 17.03
C TYR A 211 -15.89 3.47 17.32
N PHE A 212 -14.94 3.39 16.40
CA PHE A 212 -13.62 4.01 16.59
C PHE A 212 -13.66 5.53 16.55
N MET A 213 -14.52 6.12 15.74
CA MET A 213 -14.72 7.57 15.76
C MET A 213 -15.27 8.04 17.11
N LYS A 214 -16.22 7.31 17.70
CA LYS A 214 -16.71 7.57 19.05
C LYS A 214 -15.63 7.42 20.11
N ALA A 215 -14.84 6.37 20.04
CA ALA A 215 -13.70 6.14 20.95
C ALA A 215 -12.62 7.22 20.83
N ALA A 216 -12.53 7.89 19.69
CA ALA A 216 -11.64 9.01 19.43
C ALA A 216 -12.22 10.39 19.81
N ASP A 217 -13.34 10.43 20.55
CA ASP A 217 -14.02 11.65 21.02
C ASP A 217 -14.62 12.54 19.91
N PHE A 218 -14.92 11.99 18.74
CA PHE A 218 -15.53 12.80 17.68
C PHE A 218 -17.01 13.14 17.90
N HIS A 219 -17.66 12.67 18.94
CA HIS A 219 -19.08 12.94 19.32
C HIS A 219 -20.08 12.69 18.19
N ILE A 220 -19.72 11.89 17.20
CA ILE A 220 -20.54 11.52 16.05
C ILE A 220 -21.54 10.45 16.49
N LYS A 221 -22.83 10.67 16.24
CA LYS A 221 -23.90 9.71 16.51
C LYS A 221 -23.99 8.62 15.45
N ASP A 222 -23.99 9.03 14.18
CA ASP A 222 -24.04 8.12 13.02
C ASP A 222 -23.34 8.72 11.78
N ILE A 223 -22.98 7.86 10.85
CA ILE A 223 -22.47 8.19 9.52
C ILE A 223 -23.58 7.86 8.53
N LYS A 224 -24.18 8.88 7.91
CA LYS A 224 -25.21 8.73 6.88
C LYS A 224 -24.59 8.72 5.51
N ILE A 225 -24.87 7.67 4.73
CA ILE A 225 -24.40 7.55 3.36
C ILE A 225 -25.59 7.30 2.47
N GLN A 226 -25.77 8.13 1.46
CA GLN A 226 -26.88 8.05 0.51
C GLN A 226 -26.34 8.12 -0.91
N GLU A 227 -26.95 7.35 -1.81
CA GLU A 227 -26.69 7.46 -3.23
C GLU A 227 -27.59 8.54 -3.83
N SER A 228 -26.97 9.52 -4.47
CA SER A 228 -27.66 10.60 -5.18
C SER A 228 -27.40 10.48 -6.67
N PHE A 229 -28.44 10.72 -7.46
CA PHE A 229 -28.35 10.68 -8.93
C PHE A 229 -28.27 12.10 -9.46
N ILE A 230 -27.16 12.42 -10.12
CA ILE A 230 -26.97 13.71 -10.79
C ILE A 230 -27.37 13.57 -12.26
N PRO A 231 -28.34 14.38 -12.78
CA PRO A 231 -28.61 14.42 -14.18
C PRO A 231 -27.35 14.91 -14.94
N LYS A 232 -26.85 14.13 -15.87
CA LYS A 232 -25.85 14.65 -16.83
C LYS A 232 -26.51 15.68 -17.73
N GLN A 233 -25.81 16.80 -17.95
CA GLN A 233 -26.19 17.79 -18.95
C GLN A 233 -26.50 17.12 -20.29
N GLU A 234 -27.56 17.63 -20.93
CA GLU A 234 -28.17 17.33 -22.21
C GLU A 234 -27.34 16.44 -23.15
N ASN A 235 -27.76 15.22 -23.37
CA ASN A 235 -27.56 14.28 -24.47
C ASN A 235 -27.14 12.85 -24.14
N ASN A 236 -27.03 12.42 -22.87
CA ASN A 236 -26.83 11.00 -22.54
C ASN A 236 -27.71 10.55 -21.38
N GLN A 237 -28.51 9.49 -21.60
CA GLN A 237 -29.46 8.91 -20.64
C GLN A 237 -28.82 8.19 -19.43
N ASN A 238 -27.50 8.27 -19.23
CA ASN A 238 -26.84 7.65 -18.11
C ASN A 238 -26.74 8.63 -16.91
N LEU A 239 -27.58 8.41 -15.91
CA LEU A 239 -27.46 9.02 -14.59
C LEU A 239 -26.10 8.61 -13.96
N LYS A 240 -25.31 9.58 -13.55
CA LYS A 240 -24.11 9.29 -12.74
C LYS A 240 -24.52 9.29 -11.27
N SER A 241 -24.43 8.13 -10.62
CA SER A 241 -24.61 8.07 -9.18
C SER A 241 -23.42 8.70 -8.47
N ARG A 242 -23.68 9.41 -7.39
CA ARG A 242 -22.68 9.98 -6.47
C ARG A 242 -23.08 9.60 -5.06
N LEU A 243 -22.12 9.19 -4.24
CA LEU A 243 -22.32 9.02 -2.82
C LEU A 243 -22.33 10.40 -2.13
N LEU A 244 -23.29 10.60 -1.23
CA LEU A 244 -23.35 11.74 -0.32
C LEU A 244 -23.16 11.22 1.09
N LEU A 245 -22.16 11.75 1.77
CA LEU A 245 -21.79 11.35 3.11
C LEU A 245 -22.00 12.52 4.07
N GLN A 246 -22.69 12.24 5.20
CA GLN A 246 -22.98 13.18 6.25
C GLN A 246 -22.72 12.56 7.62
N PHE A 247 -22.30 13.37 8.56
CA PHE A 247 -22.19 13.01 9.97
C PHE A 247 -23.40 13.50 10.75
N GLU A 248 -24.02 12.62 11.55
CA GLU A 248 -25.05 12.98 12.48
C GLU A 248 -24.46 13.22 13.88
N TYR A 249 -24.77 14.37 14.46
CA TYR A 249 -24.37 14.78 15.81
C TYR A 249 -25.57 14.87 16.71
N GLU A 250 -25.37 14.64 18.00
CA GLU A 250 -26.39 14.85 19.02
C GLU A 250 -26.14 16.16 19.77
N CYS A 251 -27.17 17.01 19.84
CA CYS A 251 -27.16 18.25 20.60
C CYS A 251 -28.13 18.15 21.76
N LYS A 252 -27.65 18.42 22.99
CA LYS A 252 -28.47 18.32 24.21
C LYS A 252 -29.75 19.18 24.17
N ASP A 253 -29.68 20.33 23.49
CA ASP A 253 -30.77 21.32 23.52
C ASP A 253 -31.65 21.34 22.26
N ARG A 254 -31.19 20.68 21.15
CA ARG A 254 -31.83 20.82 19.82
C ARG A 254 -32.08 19.50 19.10
N GLY A 255 -31.89 18.36 19.77
CA GLY A 255 -31.97 17.05 19.10
C GLY A 255 -30.73 16.73 18.22
N SER A 256 -30.91 16.00 17.15
CA SER A 256 -29.81 15.68 16.24
C SER A 256 -29.76 16.59 15.02
N PHE A 257 -28.56 16.88 14.53
CA PHE A 257 -28.31 17.63 13.30
C PHE A 257 -27.26 16.93 12.47
N THR A 258 -27.22 17.22 11.16
CA THR A 258 -26.25 16.63 10.24
C THR A 258 -25.29 17.70 9.71
N ILE A 259 -24.03 17.29 9.51
CA ILE A 259 -22.99 18.08 8.85
C ILE A 259 -22.54 17.30 7.62
N ASP A 260 -22.47 17.97 6.48
CA ASP A 260 -21.92 17.36 5.27
C ASP A 260 -20.45 17.02 5.47
N TYR A 261 -20.03 15.88 4.94
CA TYR A 261 -18.64 15.39 5.03
C TYR A 261 -17.62 16.46 4.59
N GLU A 262 -17.92 17.22 3.56
CA GLU A 262 -17.02 18.25 3.02
C GLU A 262 -16.87 19.47 3.97
N ALA A 263 -17.86 19.69 4.86
CA ALA A 263 -17.83 20.75 5.86
C ALA A 263 -17.10 20.36 7.14
N GLU A 264 -16.77 19.07 7.29
CA GLU A 264 -16.04 18.56 8.44
C GLU A 264 -14.56 18.93 8.44
N SER A 265 -13.95 18.90 9.64
CA SER A 265 -12.52 19.13 9.79
C SER A 265 -11.70 18.12 9.00
N ILE A 266 -10.55 18.55 8.49
CA ILE A 266 -9.61 17.67 7.78
C ILE A 266 -9.18 16.49 8.65
N SER A 267 -8.98 16.70 9.95
CA SER A 267 -8.61 15.64 10.90
C SER A 267 -9.68 14.57 11.04
N THR A 268 -10.97 14.96 11.10
CA THR A 268 -12.12 14.05 11.15
C THR A 268 -12.17 13.17 9.90
N ARG A 269 -12.02 13.80 8.73
CA ARG A 269 -12.08 13.12 7.44
C ARG A 269 -10.92 12.15 7.25
N ILE A 270 -9.69 12.54 7.60
CA ILE A 270 -8.49 11.69 7.53
C ILE A 270 -8.60 10.53 8.51
N PHE A 271 -9.01 10.79 9.75
CA PHE A 271 -9.16 9.72 10.74
C PHE A 271 -10.17 8.66 10.28
N MET A 272 -11.35 9.08 9.80
CA MET A 272 -12.34 8.16 9.27
C MET A 272 -11.83 7.36 8.09
N PHE A 273 -11.13 8.01 7.15
CA PHE A 273 -10.55 7.35 6.00
C PHE A 273 -9.52 6.28 6.41
N LEU A 274 -8.58 6.62 7.30
CA LEU A 274 -7.56 5.68 7.76
C LEU A 274 -8.16 4.53 8.57
N ALA A 275 -9.12 4.83 9.48
CA ALA A 275 -9.82 3.80 10.23
C ALA A 275 -10.55 2.83 9.30
N MET A 276 -11.26 3.36 8.29
CA MET A 276 -11.90 2.53 7.26
C MET A 276 -10.90 1.67 6.51
N MET A 277 -9.79 2.24 6.02
CA MET A 277 -8.77 1.52 5.26
C MET A 277 -8.13 0.40 6.07
N ILE A 278 -7.84 0.63 7.34
CA ILE A 278 -7.27 -0.38 8.23
C ILE A 278 -8.29 -1.50 8.47
N LEU A 279 -9.53 -1.16 8.81
CA LEU A 279 -10.58 -2.11 9.17
C LEU A 279 -11.09 -2.92 7.96
N ASP A 280 -11.17 -2.34 6.78
CA ASP A 280 -11.57 -3.04 5.55
C ASP A 280 -10.51 -4.04 5.09
N ASN A 281 -9.26 -3.82 5.45
CA ASN A 281 -8.13 -4.65 5.01
C ASN A 281 -7.50 -5.51 6.13
N HIS A 282 -8.04 -5.53 7.33
CA HIS A 282 -7.40 -6.18 8.48
C HIS A 282 -7.28 -7.71 8.34
N HIS A 283 -8.19 -8.36 7.60
CA HIS A 283 -8.09 -9.80 7.29
C HIS A 283 -7.08 -10.11 6.18
N ASN A 284 -6.61 -9.09 5.46
CA ASN A 284 -5.64 -9.22 4.38
C ASN A 284 -4.30 -8.64 4.87
N THR A 285 -3.24 -9.41 4.78
CA THR A 285 -1.88 -8.97 5.16
C THR A 285 -1.35 -7.90 4.20
N LYS A 286 -1.94 -6.69 4.26
CA LYS A 286 -1.55 -5.57 3.40
C LYS A 286 -0.43 -4.74 4.03
N LEU A 287 0.42 -4.19 3.19
CA LEU A 287 1.46 -3.24 3.55
C LEU A 287 0.94 -1.82 3.30
N PHE A 288 0.74 -1.05 4.37
CA PHE A 288 0.41 0.36 4.30
C PHE A 288 1.68 1.19 4.35
N LEU A 289 1.94 1.96 3.31
CA LEU A 289 3.01 2.95 3.24
C LEU A 289 2.37 4.33 3.27
N ILE A 290 2.47 5.01 4.41
CA ILE A 290 1.76 6.27 4.64
C ILE A 290 2.81 7.38 4.82
N ASP A 291 2.82 8.33 3.89
CA ASP A 291 3.61 9.57 4.02
C ASP A 291 2.79 10.64 4.76
N ASP A 292 3.49 11.48 5.52
CA ASP A 292 2.90 12.58 6.29
C ASP A 292 1.81 12.13 7.29
N PHE A 293 1.99 10.95 7.92
CA PHE A 293 1.00 10.31 8.77
C PHE A 293 0.51 11.18 9.93
N ASP A 294 1.37 12.04 10.45
CA ASP A 294 1.12 12.91 11.61
C ASP A 294 0.67 14.33 11.24
N CYS A 295 0.76 14.73 9.95
CA CYS A 295 0.56 16.13 9.54
C CYS A 295 -0.80 16.74 9.92
N PHE A 296 -1.85 15.92 9.96
CA PHE A 296 -3.23 16.39 10.14
C PHE A 296 -3.91 15.82 11.39
N LEU A 297 -3.23 14.97 12.14
CA LEU A 297 -3.80 14.25 13.27
C LEU A 297 -3.16 14.69 14.58
N HIS A 298 -4.01 14.95 15.57
CA HIS A 298 -3.52 15.13 16.93
C HIS A 298 -2.85 13.82 17.43
N PRO A 299 -1.76 13.86 18.22
CA PRO A 299 -1.06 12.68 18.71
C PRO A 299 -1.96 11.60 19.35
N LYS A 300 -3.04 12.02 20.04
CA LYS A 300 -4.05 11.11 20.60
C LYS A 300 -4.73 10.27 19.50
N LEU A 301 -5.06 10.87 18.36
CA LEU A 301 -5.69 10.17 17.22
C LEU A 301 -4.71 9.21 16.56
N VAL A 302 -3.45 9.62 16.43
CA VAL A 302 -2.36 8.75 15.93
C VAL A 302 -2.27 7.49 16.80
N ASN A 303 -2.23 7.65 18.13
CA ASN A 303 -2.17 6.51 19.06
C ASN A 303 -3.38 5.57 18.92
N ILE A 304 -4.57 6.10 18.69
CA ILE A 304 -5.77 5.28 18.50
C ILE A 304 -5.66 4.48 17.20
N LEU A 305 -5.26 5.11 16.09
CA LEU A 305 -5.05 4.41 14.81
C LEU A 305 -4.00 3.29 14.94
N LEU A 306 -2.91 3.53 15.68
CA LEU A 306 -1.89 2.53 15.93
C LEU A 306 -2.42 1.35 16.75
N ARG A 307 -3.27 1.62 17.74
CA ARG A 307 -3.94 0.55 18.49
C ARG A 307 -4.87 -0.27 17.59
N ILE A 308 -5.67 0.38 16.74
CA ILE A 308 -6.48 -0.32 15.74
C ILE A 308 -5.61 -1.23 14.89
N PHE A 309 -4.45 -0.75 14.44
CA PHE A 309 -3.54 -1.51 13.58
C PHE A 309 -2.87 -2.68 14.28
N ASN A 310 -2.42 -2.48 15.53
CA ASN A 310 -1.61 -3.48 16.25
C ASN A 310 -2.44 -4.50 17.04
N GLU A 311 -3.56 -4.06 17.65
CA GLU A 311 -4.31 -4.83 18.65
C GLU A 311 -5.63 -5.39 18.10
N TRP A 312 -6.00 -5.01 16.85
CA TRP A 312 -7.28 -5.41 16.32
C TRP A 312 -7.36 -6.93 16.13
N ASN A 313 -8.09 -7.59 17.04
CA ASN A 313 -8.61 -8.92 16.88
C ASN A 313 -10.14 -8.83 16.94
N ASP A 314 -10.88 -9.65 16.19
CA ASP A 314 -12.36 -9.65 16.16
C ASP A 314 -13.01 -9.82 17.56
N THR A 315 -12.24 -10.11 18.58
CA THR A 315 -12.67 -10.22 19.99
C THR A 315 -12.90 -8.90 20.70
N VAL A 316 -12.53 -7.75 20.13
CA VAL A 316 -12.65 -6.41 20.78
C VAL A 316 -14.08 -5.86 20.71
N LEU A 317 -14.98 -6.49 19.96
CA LEU A 317 -16.40 -6.08 19.83
C LEU A 317 -17.40 -6.96 20.60
N ASN A 318 -16.94 -7.89 21.45
CA ASN A 318 -17.81 -8.70 22.31
C ASN A 318 -17.84 -8.17 23.72
#